data_4caf857bc69c462a6141ac09dad3b409
#
_entry.id   4caf857bc69c462a6141ac09dad3b409
#
_cell.length_a   1.000
_cell.length_b   1.000
_cell.length_c   1.000
_cell.angle_alpha   90.00
_cell.angle_beta   90.00
_cell.angle_gamma   90.00
#
_symmetry.space_group_name_H-M   'P 1'
#
loop_
_entity.id
_entity.type
_entity.pdbx_description
1 polymer ?
#
loop_
_entity_poly.entity_id
_entity_poly.type
_entity_poly.pdbx_seq_one_letter_code
_entity_poly.pdbx_strand_id
1 'polypeptide(L)'
;MNLNYKDTPFPYFYGSLDKEMYQYAHKLWSTDEESKSYNLSKNRSNIDITDKKLINYLTKVGAEVKSLSDNFGIFEKYYPKLKKKIHCNDLNFTYSENPITDKGYPLRDWHLDLGNKVVTGLWYFKHPKEQDDGGNLILGNPHTGEEEIFHYGANKIILFPNTPDSWHK
;
A
#
# COMPACT_ATOMS: atom_id res chain seq x y z
N MET A 1 -11.71 10.22 -5.35
CA MET A 1 -11.24 8.87 -5.01
C MET A 1 -12.38 7.88 -5.23
N ASN A 2 -12.11 6.73 -5.83
CA ASN A 2 -13.10 5.68 -6.08
C ASN A 2 -12.53 4.35 -5.54
N LEU A 3 -13.00 3.93 -4.36
CA LEU A 3 -12.56 2.70 -3.70
C LEU A 3 -13.70 1.68 -3.67
N ASN A 4 -13.36 0.45 -4.04
CA ASN A 4 -14.18 -0.74 -3.87
C ASN A 4 -13.72 -1.51 -2.65
N TYR A 5 -14.56 -2.34 -2.09
CA TYR A 5 -14.28 -3.20 -0.93
C TYR A 5 -14.35 -4.67 -1.31
N LYS A 6 -13.46 -5.47 -0.77
CA LYS A 6 -13.51 -6.94 -0.76
C LYS A 6 -13.20 -7.46 0.65
N ASP A 7 -13.77 -8.60 0.99
CA ASP A 7 -13.64 -9.25 2.30
C ASP A 7 -12.78 -10.52 2.27
N THR A 8 -12.39 -10.96 1.08
CA THR A 8 -11.57 -12.15 0.87
C THR A 8 -10.36 -11.85 0.01
N PRO A 9 -9.18 -12.44 0.29
CA PRO A 9 -8.85 -13.41 1.36
C PRO A 9 -8.85 -12.79 2.76
N PHE A 10 -8.84 -11.48 2.87
CA PHE A 10 -9.03 -10.67 4.08
C PHE A 10 -9.58 -9.29 3.66
N PRO A 11 -10.12 -8.47 4.58
CA PRO A 11 -10.69 -7.16 4.23
C PRO A 11 -9.69 -6.21 3.59
N TYR A 12 -9.99 -5.68 2.40
CA TYR A 12 -9.19 -4.65 1.74
C TYR A 12 -10.03 -3.73 0.85
N PHE A 13 -9.47 -2.53 0.59
CA PHE A 13 -10.01 -1.53 -0.31
C PHE A 13 -9.09 -1.39 -1.51
N TYR A 14 -9.65 -1.24 -2.69
CA TYR A 14 -8.87 -1.09 -3.92
C TYR A 14 -9.56 -0.18 -4.92
N GLY A 15 -8.78 0.42 -5.80
CA GLY A 15 -9.31 1.31 -6.82
C GLY A 15 -8.26 2.22 -7.44
N SER A 16 -8.66 3.47 -7.62
CA SER A 16 -7.78 4.53 -8.11
C SER A 16 -7.96 5.81 -7.32
N LEU A 17 -6.89 6.56 -7.19
CA LEU A 17 -6.92 7.89 -6.62
C LEU A 17 -7.21 8.93 -7.70
N ASP A 18 -7.33 10.17 -7.27
CA ASP A 18 -7.56 11.33 -8.14
C ASP A 18 -6.47 11.42 -9.22
N LYS A 19 -6.88 11.57 -10.48
CA LYS A 19 -5.96 11.57 -11.63
C LYS A 19 -4.98 12.74 -11.59
N GLU A 20 -5.42 13.91 -11.15
CA GLU A 20 -4.56 15.10 -11.05
C GLU A 20 -3.50 14.90 -9.95
N MET A 21 -3.90 14.31 -8.82
CA MET A 21 -2.98 13.98 -7.74
C MET A 21 -1.99 12.88 -8.13
N TYR A 22 -2.43 11.90 -8.91
CA TYR A 22 -1.53 10.90 -9.46
C TYR A 22 -0.46 11.52 -10.36
N GLN A 23 -0.87 12.39 -11.30
CA GLN A 23 0.06 13.08 -12.19
C GLN A 23 1.02 13.99 -11.41
N TYR A 24 0.51 14.67 -10.40
CA TYR A 24 1.31 15.51 -9.52
C TYR A 24 2.36 14.70 -8.76
N ALA A 25 1.97 13.62 -8.12
CA ALA A 25 2.87 12.73 -7.37
C ALA A 25 3.91 12.06 -8.29
N HIS A 26 3.50 11.62 -9.48
CA HIS A 26 4.40 11.04 -10.47
C HIS A 26 5.47 12.05 -10.93
N LYS A 27 5.10 13.32 -11.12
CA LYS A 27 6.04 14.37 -11.45
C LYS A 27 7.04 14.62 -10.34
N LEU A 28 6.60 14.70 -9.09
CA LEU A 28 7.49 14.86 -7.93
C LEU A 28 8.52 13.72 -7.86
N TRP A 29 8.07 12.47 -7.99
CA TRP A 29 8.94 11.31 -7.97
C TRP A 29 10.00 11.34 -9.08
N SER A 30 9.61 11.69 -10.31
CA SER A 30 10.50 11.69 -11.47
C SER A 30 11.55 12.81 -11.45
N THR A 31 11.33 13.86 -10.66
CA THR A 31 12.27 15.01 -10.56
C THR A 31 13.24 14.91 -9.39
N ASP A 32 13.04 13.97 -8.46
CA ASP A 32 13.78 13.91 -7.20
C ASP A 32 14.75 12.71 -7.12
N GLU A 33 15.49 12.49 -8.20
CA GLU A 33 16.42 11.36 -8.28
C GLU A 33 17.61 11.47 -7.30
N GLU A 34 18.06 12.68 -7.01
CA GLU A 34 19.24 12.91 -6.16
C GLU A 34 19.01 12.59 -4.67
N SER A 35 17.75 12.60 -4.22
CA SER A 35 17.39 12.33 -2.82
C SER A 35 17.06 10.86 -2.52
N LYS A 36 17.11 9.99 -3.53
CA LYS A 36 16.82 8.56 -3.36
C LYS A 36 17.90 7.87 -2.53
N SER A 37 17.53 7.31 -1.39
CA SER A 37 18.39 6.43 -0.62
C SER A 37 18.23 4.98 -1.08
N TYR A 38 19.33 4.30 -1.40
CA TYR A 38 19.30 2.90 -1.79
C TYR A 38 19.50 1.97 -0.59
N ASN A 39 18.55 1.08 -0.38
CA ASN A 39 18.64 0.07 0.67
C ASN A 39 19.10 -1.26 0.07
N LEU A 40 20.38 -1.56 0.20
CA LEU A 40 21.02 -2.77 -0.34
C LEU A 40 20.37 -4.07 0.15
N SER A 41 19.96 -4.13 1.42
CA SER A 41 19.38 -5.34 1.99
C SER A 41 17.99 -5.66 1.44
N LYS A 42 17.29 -4.63 0.95
CA LYS A 42 15.92 -4.74 0.39
C LYS A 42 15.91 -4.58 -1.12
N ASN A 43 17.06 -4.34 -1.73
CA ASN A 43 17.22 -4.08 -3.16
C ASN A 43 16.18 -3.07 -3.70
N ARG A 44 16.04 -1.95 -3.03
CA ARG A 44 15.11 -0.87 -3.42
C ARG A 44 15.63 0.50 -3.06
N SER A 45 15.25 1.49 -3.85
CA SER A 45 15.41 2.91 -3.53
C SER A 45 14.17 3.42 -2.82
N ASN A 46 14.35 4.26 -1.81
CA ASN A 46 13.26 4.91 -1.11
C ASN A 46 13.56 6.40 -0.96
N ILE A 47 12.48 7.18 -0.96
CA ILE A 47 12.50 8.59 -0.61
C ILE A 47 11.28 8.91 0.23
N ASP A 48 11.47 9.62 1.33
CA ASP A 48 10.37 10.09 2.15
C ASP A 48 9.63 11.22 1.45
N ILE A 49 8.31 11.13 1.44
CA ILE A 49 7.47 12.18 0.86
C ILE A 49 7.44 13.36 1.82
N THR A 50 7.93 14.51 1.38
CA THR A 50 7.97 15.77 2.15
C THR A 50 7.01 16.83 1.61
N ASP A 51 6.44 16.63 0.42
CA ASP A 51 5.50 17.55 -0.18
C ASP A 51 4.21 17.65 0.62
N LYS A 52 3.91 18.84 1.14
CA LYS A 52 2.75 19.08 2.02
C LYS A 52 1.41 18.85 1.34
N LYS A 53 1.29 19.16 0.04
CA LYS A 53 0.05 18.95 -0.71
C LYS A 53 -0.25 17.46 -0.83
N LEU A 54 0.77 16.67 -1.17
CA LEU A 54 0.64 15.23 -1.30
C LEU A 54 0.39 14.56 0.06
N ILE A 55 1.13 14.94 1.10
CA ILE A 55 0.91 14.47 2.48
C ILE A 55 -0.54 14.74 2.91
N ASN A 56 -1.03 15.97 2.74
CA ASN A 56 -2.40 16.31 3.12
C ASN A 56 -3.45 15.48 2.36
N TYR A 57 -3.20 15.21 1.08
CA TYR A 57 -4.08 14.38 0.28
C TYR A 57 -4.09 12.92 0.77
N LEU A 58 -2.92 12.32 0.94
CA LEU A 58 -2.77 10.93 1.40
C LEU A 58 -3.29 10.75 2.84
N THR A 59 -3.15 11.76 3.68
CA THR A 59 -3.74 11.78 5.03
C THR A 59 -5.27 11.66 4.97
N LYS A 60 -5.92 12.38 4.05
CA LYS A 60 -7.38 12.26 3.85
C LYS A 60 -7.76 10.87 3.34
N VAL A 61 -6.98 10.30 2.42
CA VAL A 61 -7.19 8.93 1.95
C VAL A 61 -7.12 7.94 3.12
N GLY A 62 -6.08 8.03 3.95
CA GLY A 62 -5.91 7.17 5.13
C GLY A 62 -7.06 7.32 6.14
N ALA A 63 -7.51 8.55 6.40
CA ALA A 63 -8.63 8.82 7.29
C ALA A 63 -9.96 8.23 6.76
N GLU A 64 -10.18 8.31 5.45
CA GLU A 64 -11.36 7.72 4.83
C GLU A 64 -11.34 6.19 4.91
N VAL A 65 -10.21 5.54 4.64
CA VAL A 65 -10.07 4.10 4.77
C VAL A 65 -10.26 3.64 6.21
N LYS A 66 -9.73 4.39 7.18
CA LYS A 66 -9.98 4.11 8.61
C LYS A 66 -11.47 4.19 8.93
N SER A 67 -12.15 5.22 8.46
CA SER A 67 -13.61 5.40 8.65
C SER A 67 -14.42 4.26 8.01
N LEU A 68 -14.07 3.88 6.78
CA LEU A 68 -14.70 2.75 6.10
C LEU A 68 -14.45 1.44 6.86
N SER A 69 -13.24 1.22 7.35
CA SER A 69 -12.90 0.02 8.15
C SER A 69 -13.72 -0.06 9.44
N ASP A 70 -13.99 1.07 10.09
CA ASP A 70 -14.88 1.13 11.26
C ASP A 70 -16.32 0.82 10.86
N ASN A 71 -16.81 1.40 9.76
CA ASN A 71 -18.17 1.19 9.28
C ASN A 71 -18.45 -0.27 8.87
N PHE A 72 -17.45 -0.95 8.31
CA PHE A 72 -17.52 -2.39 8.00
C PHE A 72 -17.26 -3.28 9.23
N GLY A 73 -17.01 -2.71 10.40
CA GLY A 73 -16.76 -3.45 11.63
C GLY A 73 -15.47 -4.26 11.63
N ILE A 74 -14.51 -3.94 10.75
CA ILE A 74 -13.28 -4.71 10.59
C ILE A 74 -12.48 -4.73 11.91
N PHE A 75 -12.26 -3.56 12.50
CA PHE A 75 -11.51 -3.48 13.76
C PHE A 75 -12.29 -4.09 14.94
N GLU A 76 -13.61 -4.08 14.91
CA GLU A 76 -14.42 -4.76 15.92
C GLU A 76 -14.29 -6.28 15.83
N LYS A 77 -14.28 -6.82 14.61
CA LYS A 77 -14.10 -8.26 14.35
C LYS A 77 -12.76 -8.77 14.84
N TYR A 78 -11.67 -8.09 14.49
CA TYR A 78 -10.30 -8.57 14.77
C TYR A 78 -9.76 -8.10 16.13
N TYR A 79 -10.21 -6.93 16.61
CA TYR A 79 -9.71 -6.30 17.84
C TYR A 79 -10.84 -5.81 18.74
N PRO A 80 -11.76 -6.69 19.19
CA PRO A 80 -12.97 -6.29 19.93
C PRO A 80 -12.68 -5.51 21.21
N LYS A 81 -11.55 -5.78 21.85
CA LYS A 81 -11.11 -5.08 23.08
C LYS A 81 -10.49 -3.70 22.80
N LEU A 82 -10.01 -3.46 21.59
CA LEU A 82 -9.23 -2.27 21.22
C LEU A 82 -9.98 -1.28 20.32
N LYS A 83 -11.12 -1.65 19.74
CA LYS A 83 -11.83 -0.88 18.72
C LYS A 83 -11.99 0.61 19.01
N LYS A 84 -12.24 0.98 20.26
CA LYS A 84 -12.39 2.38 20.68
C LYS A 84 -11.05 3.08 20.97
N LYS A 85 -9.93 2.35 20.93
CA LYS A 85 -8.59 2.85 21.24
C LYS A 85 -7.66 2.83 20.03
N ILE A 86 -8.15 2.40 18.87
CA ILE A 86 -7.36 2.39 17.64
C ILE A 86 -7.37 3.80 17.06
N HIS A 87 -6.27 4.48 17.22
CA HIS A 87 -6.01 5.82 16.67
C HIS A 87 -4.87 5.75 15.67
N CYS A 88 -5.02 6.45 14.56
CA CYS A 88 -3.96 6.64 13.56
C CYS A 88 -3.32 8.01 13.84
N ASN A 89 -2.22 8.04 14.59
CA ASN A 89 -1.56 9.28 15.00
C ASN A 89 -0.48 9.71 14.01
N ASP A 90 0.18 8.72 13.38
CA ASP A 90 1.31 8.96 12.50
C ASP A 90 1.06 8.32 11.14
N LEU A 91 1.36 9.08 10.09
CA LEU A 91 1.30 8.63 8.71
C LEU A 91 2.68 8.75 8.10
N ASN A 92 3.19 7.62 7.63
CA ASN A 92 4.45 7.54 6.91
C ASN A 92 4.17 7.30 5.44
N PHE A 93 4.71 8.18 4.59
CA PHE A 93 4.61 8.05 3.15
C PHE A 93 5.99 8.01 2.53
N THR A 94 6.25 6.98 1.75
CA THR A 94 7.51 6.84 1.02
C THR A 94 7.24 6.48 -0.43
N TYR A 95 8.03 7.02 -1.35
CA TYR A 95 8.20 6.42 -2.66
C TYR A 95 9.16 5.25 -2.55
N SER A 96 8.86 4.16 -3.23
CA SER A 96 9.74 3.00 -3.30
C SER A 96 9.87 2.54 -4.74
N GLU A 97 11.09 2.32 -5.17
CA GLU A 97 11.42 1.72 -6.46
C GLU A 97 12.09 0.37 -6.21
N ASN A 98 11.52 -0.68 -6.78
CA ASN A 98 12.04 -2.04 -6.69
C ASN A 98 12.54 -2.45 -8.07
N PRO A 99 13.81 -2.17 -8.42
CA PRO A 99 14.32 -2.50 -9.74
C PRO A 99 14.40 -4.02 -9.92
N ILE A 100 14.18 -4.46 -11.15
CA ILE A 100 14.48 -5.84 -11.57
C ILE A 100 16.00 -6.00 -11.52
N THR A 101 16.47 -7.05 -10.89
CA THR A 101 17.87 -7.43 -10.88
C THR A 101 18.08 -8.71 -11.69
N ASP A 102 19.34 -9.06 -11.96
CA ASP A 102 19.72 -10.35 -12.61
C ASP A 102 19.19 -11.57 -11.84
N LYS A 103 18.81 -11.39 -10.58
CA LYS A 103 18.19 -12.40 -9.71
C LYS A 103 16.66 -12.36 -9.69
N GLY A 104 16.06 -11.53 -10.53
CA GLY A 104 14.62 -11.26 -10.55
C GLY A 104 14.19 -10.14 -9.59
N TYR A 105 12.89 -10.01 -9.35
CA TYR A 105 12.34 -9.06 -8.38
C TYR A 105 12.72 -9.46 -6.95
N PRO A 106 12.96 -8.49 -6.05
CA PRO A 106 13.10 -8.77 -4.63
C PRO A 106 11.75 -9.23 -4.08
N LEU A 107 11.49 -10.53 -4.19
CA LEU A 107 10.29 -11.13 -3.62
C LEU A 107 10.40 -11.08 -2.10
N ARG A 108 9.41 -10.47 -1.47
CA ARG A 108 9.14 -10.72 -0.07
C ARG A 108 8.30 -11.97 0.04
N ASP A 109 8.71 -12.86 0.90
CA ASP A 109 7.91 -14.01 1.27
C ASP A 109 6.65 -13.58 2.06
N TRP A 110 5.74 -14.50 2.29
CA TRP A 110 4.55 -14.26 3.08
C TRP A 110 4.87 -13.59 4.41
N HIS A 111 4.25 -12.45 4.66
CA HIS A 111 4.43 -11.72 5.91
C HIS A 111 3.18 -10.94 6.30
N LEU A 112 3.11 -10.60 7.56
CA LEU A 112 2.24 -9.57 8.10
C LEU A 112 3.05 -8.29 8.30
N ASP A 113 2.42 -7.17 8.19
CA ASP A 113 3.03 -5.90 8.56
C ASP A 113 3.25 -5.79 10.07
N LEU A 114 4.10 -4.85 10.48
CA LEU A 114 4.38 -4.59 11.89
C LEU A 114 3.09 -4.25 12.65
N GLY A 115 2.95 -4.77 13.86
CA GLY A 115 1.75 -4.61 14.68
C GLY A 115 1.41 -3.18 15.12
N ASN A 116 2.29 -2.20 14.89
CA ASN A 116 2.03 -0.78 15.11
C ASN A 116 1.38 -0.09 13.90
N LYS A 117 1.28 -0.74 12.76
CA LYS A 117 0.55 -0.24 11.60
C LYS A 117 -0.94 -0.55 11.75
N VAL A 118 -1.79 0.44 11.53
CA VAL A 118 -3.25 0.29 11.53
C VAL A 118 -3.77 -0.01 10.14
N VAL A 119 -3.22 0.68 9.15
CA VAL A 119 -3.55 0.51 7.72
C VAL A 119 -2.26 0.52 6.93
N THR A 120 -2.17 -0.36 5.95
CA THR A 120 -1.12 -0.36 4.93
C THR A 120 -1.73 0.00 3.58
N GLY A 121 -1.00 0.77 2.79
CA GLY A 121 -1.41 1.14 1.45
C GLY A 121 -0.26 1.09 0.46
N LEU A 122 -0.56 0.64 -0.75
CA LEU A 122 0.33 0.67 -1.89
C LEU A 122 -0.36 1.41 -3.03
N TRP A 123 0.25 2.48 -3.49
CA TRP A 123 -0.19 3.26 -4.64
C TRP A 123 0.83 3.12 -5.76
N TYR A 124 0.43 2.53 -6.87
CA TYR A 124 1.31 2.14 -7.95
C TYR A 124 1.50 3.24 -9.00
N PHE A 125 2.75 3.43 -9.39
CA PHE A 125 3.21 4.38 -10.42
C PHE A 125 3.84 3.63 -11.58
N LYS A 126 3.00 3.06 -12.46
CA LYS A 126 3.49 2.37 -13.64
C LYS A 126 3.83 3.37 -14.75
N HIS A 127 5.06 3.29 -15.29
CA HIS A 127 5.44 4.07 -16.44
C HIS A 127 4.80 3.48 -17.72
N PRO A 128 4.33 4.32 -18.68
CA PRO A 128 3.68 3.81 -19.92
C PRO A 128 4.51 2.87 -20.78
N LYS A 129 5.85 2.94 -20.66
CA LYS A 129 6.79 2.08 -21.39
C LYS A 129 7.23 0.84 -20.62
N GLU A 130 6.77 0.69 -19.38
CA GLU A 130 7.14 -0.42 -18.52
C GLU A 130 6.36 -1.68 -18.91
N GLN A 131 7.07 -2.80 -19.03
CA GLN A 131 6.46 -4.08 -19.37
C GLN A 131 5.66 -4.64 -18.20
N ASP A 132 4.68 -5.52 -18.52
CA ASP A 132 3.83 -6.17 -17.51
C ASP A 132 4.45 -7.48 -17.01
N ASP A 133 5.66 -7.42 -16.48
CA ASP A 133 6.45 -8.58 -16.13
C ASP A 133 6.66 -8.80 -14.62
N GLY A 134 5.88 -8.10 -13.78
CA GLY A 134 5.95 -8.28 -12.32
C GLY A 134 5.31 -7.16 -11.52
N GLY A 135 5.74 -7.03 -10.25
CA GLY A 135 5.28 -5.98 -9.34
C GLY A 135 3.87 -6.18 -8.77
N ASN A 136 3.25 -7.33 -9.03
CA ASN A 136 1.95 -7.67 -8.45
C ASN A 136 2.07 -7.87 -6.94
N LEU A 137 1.03 -7.50 -6.21
CA LEU A 137 0.87 -7.87 -4.81
C LEU A 137 -0.01 -9.12 -4.73
N ILE A 138 0.43 -10.11 -4.01
CA ILE A 138 -0.36 -11.30 -3.74
C ILE A 138 -0.88 -11.20 -2.32
N LEU A 139 -2.21 -11.21 -2.19
CA LEU A 139 -2.94 -11.23 -0.94
C LEU A 139 -3.35 -12.67 -0.66
N GLY A 140 -3.36 -13.11 0.58
CA GLY A 140 -3.80 -14.48 0.83
C GLY A 140 -3.62 -14.95 2.25
N ASN A 141 -3.80 -16.26 2.39
CA ASN A 141 -3.54 -16.94 3.64
C ASN A 141 -2.63 -18.14 3.38
N PRO A 142 -1.36 -18.12 3.81
CA PRO A 142 -0.41 -19.18 3.56
C PRO A 142 -0.81 -20.53 4.21
N HIS A 143 -1.73 -20.48 5.19
CA HIS A 143 -2.19 -21.69 5.89
C HIS A 143 -3.37 -22.38 5.18
N THR A 144 -4.18 -21.62 4.43
CA THR A 144 -5.32 -22.16 3.67
C THR A 144 -5.00 -22.36 2.19
N GLY A 145 -3.94 -21.70 1.69
CA GLY A 145 -3.59 -21.67 0.27
C GLY A 145 -4.48 -20.73 -0.56
N GLU A 146 -5.33 -19.93 0.08
CA GLU A 146 -6.15 -18.94 -0.60
C GLU A 146 -5.29 -17.74 -1.02
N GLU A 147 -5.31 -17.42 -2.31
CA GLU A 147 -4.51 -16.32 -2.88
C GLU A 147 -5.37 -15.47 -3.83
N GLU A 148 -5.14 -14.17 -3.82
CA GLU A 148 -5.67 -13.22 -4.78
C GLU A 148 -4.55 -12.30 -5.28
N ILE A 149 -4.48 -12.09 -6.59
CA ILE A 149 -3.45 -11.25 -7.22
C ILE A 149 -4.01 -9.86 -7.45
N PHE A 150 -3.42 -8.87 -6.80
CA PHE A 150 -3.63 -7.47 -7.13
C PHE A 150 -2.59 -7.01 -8.15
N HIS A 151 -3.04 -6.85 -9.39
CA HIS A 151 -2.14 -6.54 -10.50
C HIS A 151 -1.58 -5.12 -10.41
N TYR A 152 -0.27 -5.02 -10.56
CA TYR A 152 0.46 -3.77 -10.75
C TYR A 152 -0.14 -2.95 -11.91
N GLY A 153 -0.18 -1.62 -11.77
CA GLY A 153 -0.70 -0.76 -12.84
C GLY A 153 -0.78 0.71 -12.45
N ALA A 154 -0.78 1.58 -13.46
CA ALA A 154 -0.82 3.02 -13.27
C ALA A 154 -2.05 3.48 -12.46
N ASN A 155 -1.82 4.30 -11.45
CA ASN A 155 -2.83 4.85 -10.54
C ASN A 155 -3.68 3.80 -9.79
N LYS A 156 -3.25 2.56 -9.74
CA LYS A 156 -3.91 1.56 -8.90
C LYS A 156 -3.47 1.74 -7.46
N ILE A 157 -4.44 1.64 -6.55
CA ILE A 157 -4.20 1.67 -5.11
C ILE A 157 -4.88 0.48 -4.45
N ILE A 158 -4.20 -0.07 -3.47
CA ILE A 158 -4.76 -1.02 -2.52
C ILE A 158 -4.42 -0.57 -1.11
N LEU A 159 -5.42 -0.66 -0.22
CA LEU A 159 -5.28 -0.29 1.19
C LEU A 159 -5.96 -1.37 2.03
N PHE A 160 -5.30 -1.83 3.05
CA PHE A 160 -5.88 -2.84 3.94
C PHE A 160 -5.57 -2.55 5.40
N PRO A 161 -6.56 -2.78 6.28
CA PRO A 161 -6.34 -2.82 7.72
C PRO A 161 -5.35 -3.92 8.08
N ASN A 162 -4.40 -3.61 8.95
CA ASN A 162 -3.48 -4.62 9.46
C ASN A 162 -4.23 -5.53 10.45
N THR A 163 -4.53 -6.73 10.02
CA THR A 163 -5.22 -7.76 10.80
C THR A 163 -4.36 -9.02 10.90
N PRO A 164 -4.65 -9.96 11.80
CA PRO A 164 -3.94 -11.24 11.87
C PRO A 164 -4.00 -12.06 10.57
N ASP A 165 -4.96 -11.77 9.69
CA ASP A 165 -5.20 -12.48 8.43
C ASP A 165 -4.64 -11.74 7.21
N SER A 166 -4.12 -10.51 7.37
CA SER A 166 -3.68 -9.66 6.24
C SER A 166 -2.30 -10.07 5.68
N TRP A 167 -2.12 -11.36 5.42
CA TRP A 167 -0.92 -11.90 4.83
C TRP A 167 -0.76 -11.47 3.38
N HIS A 168 0.46 -11.10 3.00
CA HIS A 168 0.76 -10.68 1.64
C HIS A 168 2.23 -10.92 1.26
N LYS A 169 2.49 -11.01 -0.05
CA LYS A 169 3.82 -11.16 -0.64
C LYS A 169 3.92 -10.46 -2.00
#